data_2273ac2331e738ea7b9c6afcbd817cd7
#
_entry.id   2273ac2331e738ea7b9c6afcbd817cd7
#
_cell.length_a   1.000
_cell.length_b   1.000
_cell.length_c   1.000
_cell.angle_alpha   90.00
_cell.angle_beta   90.00
_cell.angle_gamma   90.00
#
_symmetry.space_group_name_H-M   'P 1'
#
loop_
_entity.id
_entity.type
_entity.pdbx_description
1 polymer ?
#
loop_
_entity_poly.entity_id
_entity_poly.type
_entity_poly.pdbx_seq_one_letter_code
_entity_poly.pdbx_strand_id
1 'polypeptide(L)'
;MPFSHLKSVLTLSLLFPPNVLATAVDFSDYGPLRSYAQSPAQAGSLTPMLRSGFSLPEGQKELHLSASAASVWAETDDYFADYYHNTLEGGLTWQVNDKWMIDTSYHWRFSGDNHLDSVTMWFHDAFGFSQNGREDAAKHQNQIFSKDGVNQQNISGENLNNVVILYVGYQLFENQYQGLSLGGSLYYNYVDSGPFEDESFEQALQLNYSFRYEKHHVHSTAAVSFRQGNEVLSGISYDNHAYSVNLGYEYLTGRHGWLLELHHYQGLLETENDFSKASNEILLGYRYYLDTSAIEFSIVENYFNMDNSTDIAFNIGYRVKF
;
A
#
# COMPACT_ATOMS: atom_id res chain seq x y z
N MET A 1 6.52 -17.37 -48.60
CA MET A 1 7.61 -17.16 -47.63
C MET A 1 6.99 -17.24 -46.22
N PRO A 2 7.33 -18.24 -45.43
CA PRO A 2 6.73 -18.39 -44.11
C PRO A 2 7.56 -17.64 -43.03
N PHE A 3 6.90 -16.85 -42.22
CA PHE A 3 7.48 -16.21 -41.04
C PHE A 3 7.61 -17.25 -39.94
N SER A 4 8.84 -17.50 -39.53
CA SER A 4 9.18 -18.35 -38.39
C SER A 4 8.97 -17.59 -37.06
N HIS A 5 8.10 -18.11 -36.20
CA HIS A 5 7.90 -17.64 -34.82
C HIS A 5 9.13 -18.00 -33.99
N LEU A 6 9.87 -16.98 -33.55
CA LEU A 6 10.94 -17.11 -32.57
C LEU A 6 10.30 -17.10 -31.18
N LYS A 7 10.14 -18.27 -30.58
CA LYS A 7 9.77 -18.41 -29.15
C LYS A 7 11.03 -18.23 -28.31
N SER A 8 11.23 -17.04 -27.76
CA SER A 8 12.24 -16.81 -26.72
C SER A 8 11.71 -17.34 -25.39
N VAL A 9 12.18 -18.50 -24.99
CA VAL A 9 12.00 -19.02 -23.63
C VAL A 9 13.04 -18.36 -22.74
N LEU A 10 12.61 -17.44 -21.90
CA LEU A 10 13.45 -16.84 -20.87
C LEU A 10 13.66 -17.87 -19.75
N THR A 11 14.79 -18.58 -19.78
CA THR A 11 15.18 -19.50 -18.73
C THR A 11 15.83 -18.69 -17.60
N LEU A 12 15.08 -18.40 -16.55
CA LEU A 12 15.60 -17.78 -15.33
C LEU A 12 16.37 -18.87 -14.54
N SER A 13 17.68 -18.96 -14.76
CA SER A 13 18.57 -19.84 -13.98
C SER A 13 18.83 -19.22 -12.61
N LEU A 14 18.15 -19.72 -11.59
CA LEU A 14 18.44 -19.43 -10.19
C LEU A 14 19.81 -20.02 -9.82
N LEU A 15 20.83 -19.19 -9.76
CA LEU A 15 22.14 -19.54 -9.22
C LEU A 15 22.02 -19.74 -7.70
N PHE A 16 22.11 -20.99 -7.25
CA PHE A 16 22.21 -21.32 -5.83
C PHE A 16 23.67 -21.12 -5.37
N PRO A 17 23.94 -20.24 -4.39
CA PRO A 17 25.25 -20.15 -3.79
C PRO A 17 25.53 -21.35 -2.87
N PRO A 18 26.79 -21.80 -2.74
CA PRO A 18 27.14 -22.90 -1.85
C PRO A 18 26.99 -22.48 -0.38
N ASN A 19 26.68 -23.48 0.46
CA ASN A 19 26.46 -23.37 1.90
C ASN A 19 27.54 -22.53 2.61
N VAL A 20 27.20 -21.31 2.99
CA VAL A 20 27.95 -20.52 3.98
C VAL A 20 27.08 -20.55 5.25
N LEU A 21 27.66 -21.07 6.34
CA LEU A 21 27.07 -21.00 7.67
C LEU A 21 27.10 -19.54 8.13
N ALA A 22 26.05 -18.77 7.78
CA ALA A 22 25.85 -17.45 8.34
C ALA A 22 25.26 -17.63 9.74
N THR A 23 25.90 -17.05 10.75
CA THR A 23 25.31 -16.91 12.08
C THR A 23 24.09 -16.01 11.92
N ALA A 24 22.91 -16.60 12.14
CA ALA A 24 21.65 -15.88 12.10
C ALA A 24 21.69 -14.71 13.10
N VAL A 25 21.58 -13.50 12.60
CA VAL A 25 21.19 -12.36 13.41
C VAL A 25 19.69 -12.56 13.60
N ASP A 26 19.29 -13.05 14.77
CA ASP A 26 17.90 -13.30 15.12
C ASP A 26 17.19 -11.98 15.45
N PHE A 27 17.03 -11.15 14.43
CA PHE A 27 16.03 -10.09 14.49
C PHE A 27 14.75 -10.72 13.98
N SER A 28 13.70 -10.69 14.80
CA SER A 28 12.39 -11.19 14.38
C SER A 28 12.00 -10.48 13.07
N ASP A 29 12.01 -11.23 11.97
CA ASP A 29 11.67 -10.72 10.64
C ASP A 29 10.21 -10.20 10.66
N TYR A 30 10.03 -8.88 10.53
CA TYR A 30 8.72 -8.25 10.45
C TYR A 30 8.20 -8.17 9.01
N GLY A 31 9.00 -8.63 8.01
CA GLY A 31 8.65 -8.51 6.60
C GLY A 31 8.62 -7.06 6.11
N PRO A 32 7.89 -6.77 5.03
CA PRO A 32 7.76 -5.41 4.50
C PRO A 32 7.04 -4.47 5.47
N LEU A 33 7.01 -3.17 5.12
CA LEU A 33 6.19 -2.18 5.84
C LEU A 33 4.71 -2.57 5.76
N ARG A 34 3.97 -2.28 6.82
CA ARG A 34 2.52 -2.34 6.75
C ARG A 34 2.01 -1.00 6.22
N SER A 35 1.96 -0.89 4.91
CA SER A 35 1.49 0.30 4.22
C SER A 35 0.48 -0.10 3.15
N TYR A 36 -0.67 0.54 3.19
CA TYR A 36 -1.70 0.45 2.16
C TYR A 36 -1.57 1.62 1.20
N ALA A 37 -2.14 1.49 0.00
CA ALA A 37 -2.12 2.54 -1.00
C ALA A 37 -2.63 3.88 -0.44
N GLN A 38 -1.91 4.93 -0.75
CA GLN A 38 -2.23 6.29 -0.33
C GLN A 38 -2.87 7.12 -1.45
N SER A 39 -2.69 6.71 -2.70
CA SER A 39 -3.32 7.38 -3.85
C SER A 39 -4.85 7.34 -3.75
N PRO A 40 -5.56 8.41 -4.10
CA PRO A 40 -6.97 8.61 -3.74
C PRO A 40 -7.90 7.47 -4.15
N ALA A 41 -7.86 7.05 -5.42
CA ALA A 41 -8.71 5.98 -5.90
C ALA A 41 -8.35 4.63 -5.25
N GLN A 42 -7.05 4.31 -5.17
CA GLN A 42 -6.56 3.06 -4.59
C GLN A 42 -6.81 2.97 -3.09
N ALA A 43 -6.75 4.11 -2.40
CA ALA A 43 -7.03 4.20 -0.98
C ALA A 43 -8.50 3.92 -0.64
N GLY A 44 -9.43 4.20 -1.56
CA GLY A 44 -10.87 3.97 -1.43
C GLY A 44 -11.31 2.52 -1.64
N SER A 45 -10.43 1.59 -2.05
CA SER A 45 -10.77 0.25 -2.47
C SER A 45 -9.76 -0.78 -1.96
N LEU A 46 -10.06 -2.08 -2.11
CA LEU A 46 -9.12 -3.15 -1.77
C LEU A 46 -7.91 -3.14 -2.69
N THR A 47 -6.80 -2.65 -2.18
CA THR A 47 -5.50 -2.70 -2.84
C THR A 47 -4.58 -3.61 -2.03
N PRO A 48 -4.26 -4.83 -2.52
CA PRO A 48 -3.42 -5.76 -1.79
C PRO A 48 -2.05 -5.18 -1.48
N MET A 49 -1.68 -5.12 -0.20
CA MET A 49 -0.37 -4.62 0.22
C MET A 49 0.74 -5.63 -0.04
N LEU A 50 1.99 -5.15 -0.05
CA LEU A 50 3.17 -6.01 -0.04
C LEU A 50 3.20 -6.87 1.22
N ARG A 51 3.42 -8.19 1.06
CA ARG A 51 3.49 -9.15 2.16
C ARG A 51 4.73 -10.02 2.09
N SER A 52 5.16 -10.53 3.23
CA SER A 52 6.21 -11.55 3.28
C SER A 52 5.74 -12.86 2.68
N GLY A 53 6.63 -13.53 1.92
CA GLY A 53 6.46 -14.92 1.51
C GLY A 53 6.85 -15.94 2.60
N PHE A 54 7.43 -15.48 3.73
CA PHE A 54 7.77 -16.30 4.89
C PHE A 54 6.60 -16.34 5.87
N SER A 55 6.45 -17.49 6.55
CA SER A 55 5.55 -17.66 7.68
C SER A 55 6.15 -17.06 8.97
N LEU A 56 5.30 -16.74 9.94
CA LEU A 56 5.71 -16.56 11.32
C LEU A 56 5.90 -17.95 11.97
N PRO A 57 6.62 -18.08 13.09
CA PRO A 57 6.60 -19.29 13.89
C PRO A 57 5.17 -19.72 14.25
N GLU A 58 4.91 -21.04 14.27
CA GLU A 58 3.61 -21.59 14.63
C GLU A 58 3.11 -21.09 15.99
N GLY A 59 1.86 -20.66 16.02
CA GLY A 59 1.19 -20.08 17.20
C GLY A 59 1.53 -18.61 17.47
N GLN A 60 2.56 -18.04 16.84
CA GLN A 60 2.95 -16.65 17.06
C GLN A 60 1.86 -15.71 16.57
N LYS A 61 1.70 -14.63 17.33
CA LYS A 61 0.82 -13.52 17.00
C LYS A 61 1.61 -12.23 16.89
N GLU A 62 1.14 -11.32 16.03
CA GLU A 62 1.68 -9.98 15.88
C GLU A 62 0.52 -8.97 15.91
N LEU A 63 0.54 -8.10 16.91
CA LEU A 63 -0.31 -6.91 16.93
C LEU A 63 0.40 -5.80 16.16
N HIS A 64 -0.33 -5.05 15.36
CA HIS A 64 0.16 -3.86 14.67
C HIS A 64 -0.81 -2.70 14.84
N LEU A 65 -0.25 -1.51 14.94
CA LEU A 65 -0.95 -0.24 14.98
C LEU A 65 -0.20 0.73 14.08
N SER A 66 -0.92 1.51 13.28
CA SER A 66 -0.31 2.56 12.49
C SER A 66 -1.20 3.80 12.37
N ALA A 67 -0.56 4.91 12.06
CA ALA A 67 -1.23 6.15 11.71
C ALA A 67 -0.53 6.74 10.48
N SER A 68 -1.32 7.26 9.55
CA SER A 68 -0.81 8.00 8.40
C SER A 68 -1.50 9.34 8.25
N ALA A 69 -0.74 10.31 7.73
CA ALA A 69 -1.24 11.60 7.33
C ALA A 69 -0.79 11.85 5.89
N ALA A 70 -1.73 12.11 5.00
CA ALA A 70 -1.48 12.30 3.59
C ALA A 70 -2.11 13.59 3.09
N SER A 71 -1.44 14.21 2.13
CA SER A 71 -1.91 15.36 1.38
C SER A 71 -2.15 14.93 -0.06
N VAL A 72 -3.31 15.25 -0.59
CA VAL A 72 -3.73 14.94 -1.96
C VAL A 72 -3.86 16.25 -2.72
N TRP A 73 -3.18 16.31 -3.84
CA TRP A 73 -3.30 17.41 -4.80
C TRP A 73 -3.37 16.84 -6.22
N ALA A 74 -4.38 17.23 -6.95
CA ALA A 74 -4.49 16.95 -8.37
C ALA A 74 -5.30 18.04 -9.05
N GLU A 75 -4.79 18.56 -10.15
CA GLU A 75 -5.47 19.56 -10.98
C GLU A 75 -5.32 19.18 -12.44
N THR A 76 -6.42 18.83 -13.08
CA THR A 76 -6.49 18.54 -14.52
C THR A 76 -7.65 19.30 -15.15
N ASP A 77 -7.78 19.22 -16.48
CA ASP A 77 -8.93 19.80 -17.19
C ASP A 77 -10.28 19.18 -16.76
N ASP A 78 -10.29 17.96 -16.21
CA ASP A 78 -11.49 17.17 -15.94
C ASP A 78 -11.87 17.11 -14.47
N TYR A 79 -10.90 17.24 -13.57
CA TYR A 79 -11.15 17.22 -12.12
C TYR A 79 -10.11 18.03 -11.34
N PHE A 80 -10.49 18.36 -10.13
CA PHE A 80 -9.66 19.01 -9.12
C PHE A 80 -9.86 18.31 -7.78
N ALA A 81 -8.77 17.98 -7.12
CA ALA A 81 -8.78 17.39 -5.78
C ALA A 81 -7.71 18.05 -4.92
N ASP A 82 -8.11 18.68 -3.85
CA ASP A 82 -7.23 19.28 -2.83
C ASP A 82 -7.82 18.96 -1.46
N TYR A 83 -7.29 17.92 -0.81
CA TYR A 83 -7.77 17.51 0.50
C TYR A 83 -6.70 16.70 1.25
N TYR A 84 -6.97 16.45 2.51
CA TYR A 84 -6.13 15.60 3.34
C TYR A 84 -6.86 14.30 3.65
N HIS A 85 -6.11 13.19 3.69
CA HIS A 85 -6.62 12.01 4.34
C HIS A 85 -5.68 11.52 5.45
N ASN A 86 -6.29 11.20 6.57
CA ASN A 86 -5.61 10.63 7.72
C ASN A 86 -6.15 9.22 7.93
N THR A 87 -5.28 8.28 8.26
CA THR A 87 -5.68 6.89 8.51
C THR A 87 -5.20 6.46 9.89
N LEU A 88 -6.08 5.80 10.63
CA LEU A 88 -5.72 4.99 11.79
C LEU A 88 -5.99 3.53 11.47
N GLU A 89 -5.02 2.69 11.73
CA GLU A 89 -5.08 1.25 11.46
C GLU A 89 -4.67 0.47 12.70
N GLY A 90 -5.35 -0.64 12.92
CA GLY A 90 -4.96 -1.63 13.91
C GLY A 90 -5.38 -3.03 13.51
N GLY A 91 -4.58 -4.02 13.86
CA GLY A 91 -4.90 -5.40 13.50
C GLY A 91 -4.02 -6.43 14.17
N LEU A 92 -4.34 -7.69 13.88
CA LEU A 92 -3.72 -8.87 14.46
C LEU A 92 -3.42 -9.90 13.37
N THR A 93 -2.16 -10.28 13.26
CA THR A 93 -1.72 -11.44 12.50
C THR A 93 -1.53 -12.63 13.43
N TRP A 94 -2.00 -13.81 13.04
CA TRP A 94 -1.85 -15.06 13.78
C TRP A 94 -1.40 -16.18 12.84
N GLN A 95 -0.23 -16.76 13.10
CA GLN A 95 0.20 -18.00 12.47
C GLN A 95 -0.47 -19.18 13.17
N VAL A 96 -1.53 -19.71 12.56
CA VAL A 96 -2.35 -20.77 13.16
C VAL A 96 -1.57 -22.09 13.29
N ASN A 97 -0.81 -22.42 12.26
CA ASN A 97 0.10 -23.58 12.19
C ASN A 97 1.19 -23.32 11.15
N ASP A 98 2.01 -24.31 10.81
CA ASP A 98 3.11 -24.20 9.84
C ASP A 98 2.68 -23.75 8.43
N LYS A 99 1.38 -23.85 8.10
CA LYS A 99 0.83 -23.55 6.75
C LYS A 99 -0.11 -22.38 6.71
N TRP A 100 -0.90 -22.15 7.74
CA TRP A 100 -2.00 -21.20 7.70
C TRP A 100 -1.76 -19.98 8.58
N MET A 101 -1.93 -18.82 7.99
CA MET A 101 -1.90 -17.53 8.65
C MET A 101 -3.22 -16.82 8.45
N ILE A 102 -3.69 -16.12 9.49
CA ILE A 102 -4.84 -15.22 9.46
C ILE A 102 -4.34 -13.84 9.86
N ASP A 103 -4.76 -12.82 9.13
CA ASP A 103 -4.49 -11.41 9.43
C ASP A 103 -5.82 -10.66 9.35
N THR A 104 -6.15 -9.93 10.40
CA THR A 104 -7.32 -9.07 10.46
C THR A 104 -6.89 -7.65 10.74
N SER A 105 -7.44 -6.69 10.03
CA SER A 105 -7.20 -5.27 10.30
C SER A 105 -8.47 -4.45 10.17
N TYR A 106 -8.50 -3.36 10.92
CA TYR A 106 -9.48 -2.31 10.84
C TYR A 106 -8.80 -1.01 10.45
N HIS A 107 -9.37 -0.30 9.47
CA HIS A 107 -8.88 0.97 8.99
C HIS A 107 -9.98 2.01 9.10
N TRP A 108 -9.68 3.10 9.75
CA TRP A 108 -10.49 4.29 9.75
C TRP A 108 -9.75 5.41 9.02
N ARG A 109 -10.29 5.80 7.87
CA ARG A 109 -9.75 6.89 7.07
C ARG A 109 -10.72 8.06 7.06
N PHE A 110 -10.22 9.23 7.37
CA PHE A 110 -11.04 10.45 7.49
C PHE A 110 -10.31 11.64 6.90
N SER A 111 -11.08 12.59 6.37
CA SER A 111 -10.56 13.88 5.94
C SER A 111 -10.39 14.80 7.14
N GLY A 112 -9.28 15.52 7.20
CA GLY A 112 -9.01 16.48 8.26
C GLY A 112 -7.70 17.19 8.01
N ASP A 113 -7.70 18.50 8.13
CA ASP A 113 -6.51 19.31 7.91
C ASP A 113 -5.35 18.84 8.81
N ASN A 114 -4.33 18.30 8.19
CA ASN A 114 -3.11 17.84 8.85
C ASN A 114 -1.92 18.79 8.67
N HIS A 115 -2.18 19.96 8.05
CA HIS A 115 -1.22 21.04 7.81
C HIS A 115 0.02 20.63 6.96
N LEU A 116 -0.11 19.61 6.12
CA LEU A 116 1.02 19.11 5.33
C LEU A 116 1.39 19.99 4.15
N ASP A 117 0.56 20.93 3.67
CA ASP A 117 0.85 21.77 2.51
C ASP A 117 2.24 22.37 2.53
N SER A 118 2.60 23.01 3.64
CA SER A 118 3.91 23.65 3.76
C SER A 118 5.06 22.65 3.81
N VAL A 119 4.82 21.45 4.37
CA VAL A 119 5.79 20.36 4.42
C VAL A 119 5.96 19.76 3.04
N THR A 120 4.87 19.52 2.31
CA THR A 120 4.85 19.00 0.94
C THR A 120 5.63 19.94 0.01
N MET A 121 5.29 21.22 0.01
CA MET A 121 5.98 22.22 -0.82
C MET A 121 7.48 22.30 -0.49
N TRP A 122 7.83 22.30 0.79
CA TRP A 122 9.25 22.27 1.20
C TRP A 122 9.94 20.97 0.73
N PHE A 123 9.29 19.83 0.82
CA PHE A 123 9.84 18.55 0.38
C PHE A 123 10.10 18.55 -1.14
N HIS A 124 9.13 18.98 -1.93
CA HIS A 124 9.26 19.08 -3.38
C HIS A 124 10.40 20.04 -3.77
N ASP A 125 10.50 21.20 -3.15
CA ASP A 125 11.57 22.17 -3.38
C ASP A 125 12.95 21.57 -3.03
N ALA A 126 13.05 20.87 -1.90
CA ALA A 126 14.31 20.30 -1.42
C ALA A 126 14.84 19.16 -2.32
N PHE A 127 13.95 18.40 -2.95
CA PHE A 127 14.27 17.26 -3.81
C PHE A 127 14.13 17.56 -5.31
N GLY A 128 13.68 18.77 -5.68
CA GLY A 128 13.53 19.20 -7.07
C GLY A 128 12.33 18.56 -7.77
N PHE A 129 11.28 18.19 -7.04
CA PHE A 129 10.02 17.71 -7.59
C PHE A 129 9.15 18.88 -8.06
N SER A 130 8.27 18.64 -9.04
CA SER A 130 7.30 19.63 -9.49
C SER A 130 6.26 19.88 -8.39
N GLN A 131 5.84 21.14 -8.23
CA GLN A 131 4.71 21.48 -7.35
C GLN A 131 3.35 21.22 -8.01
N ASN A 132 3.33 20.94 -9.30
CA ASN A 132 2.11 20.69 -10.10
C ASN A 132 1.01 21.72 -9.92
N GLY A 133 1.38 23.02 -9.83
CA GLY A 133 0.44 24.15 -9.66
C GLY A 133 0.01 24.42 -8.21
N ARG A 134 0.40 23.60 -7.25
CA ARG A 134 -0.01 23.73 -5.85
C ARG A 134 0.45 25.04 -5.21
N GLU A 135 1.57 25.62 -5.65
CA GLU A 135 2.09 26.90 -5.15
C GLU A 135 1.14 28.10 -5.37
N ASP A 136 0.27 28.01 -6.37
CA ASP A 136 -0.71 29.05 -6.71
C ASP A 136 -2.06 28.86 -5.99
N ALA A 137 -2.27 27.71 -5.33
CA ALA A 137 -3.50 27.38 -4.65
C ALA A 137 -3.55 27.90 -3.21
N ALA A 138 -4.75 28.12 -2.69
CA ALA A 138 -4.95 28.43 -1.29
C ALA A 138 -4.68 27.18 -0.43
N LYS A 139 -3.95 27.37 0.67
CA LYS A 139 -3.66 26.26 1.62
C LYS A 139 -4.90 25.85 2.41
N HIS A 140 -4.86 24.65 2.97
CA HIS A 140 -5.88 24.10 3.87
C HIS A 140 -7.25 23.93 3.22
N GLN A 141 -7.26 23.64 1.91
CA GLN A 141 -8.48 23.29 1.20
C GLN A 141 -8.89 21.85 1.52
N ASN A 142 -10.19 21.56 1.42
CA ASN A 142 -10.75 20.21 1.53
C ASN A 142 -11.91 20.11 0.53
N GLN A 143 -11.59 19.89 -0.75
CA GLN A 143 -12.58 19.94 -1.82
C GLN A 143 -12.24 19.00 -2.97
N ILE A 144 -13.29 18.49 -3.64
CA ILE A 144 -13.17 17.63 -4.81
C ILE A 144 -14.21 18.08 -5.84
N PHE A 145 -13.78 18.31 -7.07
CA PHE A 145 -14.64 18.66 -8.20
C PHE A 145 -14.32 17.75 -9.39
N SER A 146 -15.36 17.42 -10.15
CA SER A 146 -15.22 16.73 -11.43
C SER A 146 -16.22 17.29 -12.44
N LYS A 147 -15.86 17.31 -13.71
CA LYS A 147 -16.79 17.65 -14.81
C LYS A 147 -17.98 16.70 -14.89
N ASP A 148 -17.82 15.47 -14.39
CA ASP A 148 -18.87 14.44 -14.36
C ASP A 148 -19.90 14.67 -13.25
N GLY A 149 -19.83 15.80 -12.55
CA GLY A 149 -20.86 16.25 -11.61
C GLY A 149 -20.48 16.15 -10.13
N VAL A 150 -19.29 15.67 -9.78
CA VAL A 150 -18.81 15.70 -8.40
C VAL A 150 -18.54 17.17 -8.01
N ASN A 151 -19.13 17.61 -6.91
CA ASN A 151 -18.92 18.95 -6.36
C ASN A 151 -18.99 18.84 -4.83
N GLN A 152 -17.87 18.48 -4.23
CA GLN A 152 -17.75 18.36 -2.78
C GLN A 152 -16.86 19.49 -2.24
N GLN A 153 -17.46 20.37 -1.47
CA GLN A 153 -16.78 21.48 -0.80
C GLN A 153 -16.75 21.23 0.70
N ASN A 154 -15.61 21.52 1.33
CA ASN A 154 -15.45 21.44 2.76
C ASN A 154 -15.73 20.02 3.33
N ILE A 155 -15.04 19.03 2.78
CA ILE A 155 -15.12 17.64 3.26
C ILE A 155 -14.30 17.38 4.54
N SER A 156 -13.82 18.43 5.21
CA SER A 156 -13.06 18.29 6.46
C SER A 156 -13.92 17.66 7.56
N GLY A 157 -13.40 16.61 8.17
CA GLY A 157 -14.10 15.84 9.20
C GLY A 157 -14.95 14.68 8.67
N GLU A 158 -15.08 14.52 7.35
CA GLU A 158 -15.83 13.42 6.75
C GLU A 158 -15.09 12.09 6.87
N ASN A 159 -15.85 11.02 7.05
CA ASN A 159 -15.33 9.66 6.94
C ASN A 159 -15.14 9.31 5.46
N LEU A 160 -13.91 8.98 5.07
CA LEU A 160 -13.58 8.56 3.71
C LEU A 160 -13.77 7.05 3.54
N ASN A 161 -13.35 6.26 4.54
CA ASN A 161 -13.50 4.82 4.58
C ASN A 161 -13.56 4.33 6.04
N ASN A 162 -14.29 3.22 6.22
CA ASN A 162 -14.42 2.54 7.49
C ASN A 162 -14.41 1.03 7.23
N VAL A 163 -13.23 0.42 7.30
CA VAL A 163 -12.92 -0.84 6.62
C VAL A 163 -12.49 -1.92 7.60
N VAL A 164 -13.02 -3.12 7.39
CA VAL A 164 -12.48 -4.37 7.97
C VAL A 164 -11.89 -5.21 6.85
N ILE A 165 -10.65 -5.69 7.03
CA ILE A 165 -9.99 -6.61 6.12
C ILE A 165 -9.69 -7.92 6.85
N LEU A 166 -10.03 -9.04 6.22
CA LEU A 166 -9.60 -10.37 6.60
C LEU A 166 -8.70 -10.92 5.49
N TYR A 167 -7.49 -11.30 5.82
CA TYR A 167 -6.59 -12.01 4.93
C TYR A 167 -6.29 -13.41 5.48
N VAL A 168 -6.31 -14.40 4.59
CA VAL A 168 -5.91 -15.78 4.90
C VAL A 168 -4.78 -16.17 3.96
N GLY A 169 -3.63 -16.52 4.53
CA GLY A 169 -2.43 -16.93 3.81
C GLY A 169 -2.16 -18.43 3.96
N TYR A 170 -1.66 -19.04 2.90
CA TYR A 170 -1.21 -20.44 2.88
C TYR A 170 0.25 -20.52 2.42
N GLN A 171 1.11 -21.10 3.25
CA GLN A 171 2.53 -21.32 2.96
C GLN A 171 2.71 -22.45 1.95
N LEU A 172 3.14 -22.10 0.74
CA LEU A 172 3.41 -23.06 -0.33
C LEU A 172 4.78 -23.70 -0.16
N PHE A 173 5.78 -22.86 0.10
CA PHE A 173 7.17 -23.27 0.22
C PHE A 173 7.94 -22.31 1.13
N GLU A 174 8.83 -22.85 1.95
CA GLU A 174 9.74 -22.06 2.78
C GLU A 174 11.04 -22.82 3.06
N ASN A 175 12.16 -22.12 3.02
CA ASN A 175 13.45 -22.54 3.54
C ASN A 175 14.17 -21.35 4.19
N GLN A 176 15.41 -21.52 4.64
CA GLN A 176 16.15 -20.45 5.30
C GLN A 176 16.38 -19.17 4.45
N TYR A 177 16.26 -19.24 3.11
CA TYR A 177 16.53 -18.15 2.20
C TYR A 177 15.29 -17.63 1.45
N GLN A 178 14.30 -18.46 1.24
CA GLN A 178 13.17 -18.16 0.36
C GLN A 178 11.86 -18.64 0.97
N GLY A 179 10.84 -17.82 0.77
CA GLY A 179 9.47 -18.15 1.13
C GLY A 179 8.50 -17.80 0.00
N LEU A 180 7.50 -18.64 -0.22
CA LEU A 180 6.42 -18.43 -1.18
C LEU A 180 5.09 -18.75 -0.51
N SER A 181 4.17 -17.83 -0.54
CA SER A 181 2.82 -17.99 0.00
C SER A 181 1.76 -17.51 -0.98
N LEU A 182 0.59 -18.12 -0.91
CA LEU A 182 -0.63 -17.69 -1.61
C LEU A 182 -1.63 -17.22 -0.58
N GLY A 183 -2.39 -16.17 -0.87
CA GLY A 183 -3.42 -15.72 0.05
C GLY A 183 -4.60 -15.06 -0.61
N GLY A 184 -5.67 -14.90 0.15
CA GLY A 184 -6.88 -14.21 -0.25
C GLY A 184 -7.33 -13.21 0.79
N SER A 185 -7.87 -12.09 0.34
CA SER A 185 -8.43 -11.03 1.19
C SER A 185 -9.93 -10.90 0.97
N LEU A 186 -10.64 -10.61 2.05
CA LEU A 186 -11.99 -10.09 2.07
C LEU A 186 -11.95 -8.69 2.66
N TYR A 187 -12.61 -7.75 2.02
CA TYR A 187 -12.68 -6.34 2.39
C TYR A 187 -14.14 -5.93 2.50
N TYR A 188 -14.48 -5.27 3.57
CA TYR A 188 -15.80 -4.70 3.79
C TYR A 188 -15.65 -3.26 4.25
N ASN A 189 -16.18 -2.31 3.46
CA ASN A 189 -16.25 -0.90 3.79
C ASN A 189 -17.67 -0.53 4.15
N TYR A 190 -17.85 0.33 5.15
CA TYR A 190 -19.14 0.88 5.53
C TYR A 190 -18.98 2.31 6.03
N VAL A 191 -19.50 3.25 5.24
CA VAL A 191 -19.64 4.67 5.59
C VAL A 191 -21.12 5.00 5.51
N ASP A 192 -21.74 5.35 6.62
CA ASP A 192 -23.20 5.44 6.81
C ASP A 192 -23.82 6.74 6.32
N SER A 193 -23.01 7.75 6.02
CA SER A 193 -23.50 9.08 5.62
C SER A 193 -22.37 9.95 5.08
N GLY A 194 -22.75 11.03 4.41
CA GLY A 194 -21.83 12.04 3.87
C GLY A 194 -21.47 11.79 2.40
N PRO A 195 -20.52 12.58 1.86
CA PRO A 195 -20.16 12.51 0.44
C PRO A 195 -19.49 11.18 0.03
N PHE A 196 -18.98 10.44 1.00
CA PHE A 196 -18.32 9.13 0.80
C PHE A 196 -19.17 7.97 1.34
N GLU A 197 -20.50 8.17 1.48
CA GLU A 197 -21.41 7.10 1.83
C GLU A 197 -21.23 5.91 0.88
N ASP A 198 -20.90 4.74 1.44
CA ASP A 198 -20.60 3.53 0.67
C ASP A 198 -20.78 2.29 1.53
N GLU A 199 -21.31 1.24 0.93
CA GLU A 199 -21.32 -0.11 1.47
C GLU A 199 -20.79 -1.05 0.41
N SER A 200 -19.51 -1.46 0.54
CA SER A 200 -18.86 -2.26 -0.47
C SER A 200 -18.18 -3.50 0.09
N PHE A 201 -18.21 -4.56 -0.73
CA PHE A 201 -17.54 -5.82 -0.45
C PHE A 201 -16.62 -6.19 -1.61
N GLU A 202 -15.33 -6.36 -1.32
CA GLU A 202 -14.34 -6.69 -2.31
C GLU A 202 -13.52 -7.92 -1.89
N GLN A 203 -12.88 -8.55 -2.87
CA GLN A 203 -12.06 -9.74 -2.67
C GLN A 203 -10.74 -9.59 -3.42
N ALA A 204 -9.70 -10.26 -2.96
CA ALA A 204 -8.44 -10.31 -3.68
C ALA A 204 -7.76 -11.68 -3.53
N LEU A 205 -6.93 -12.00 -4.53
CA LEU A 205 -5.97 -13.09 -4.48
C LEU A 205 -4.58 -12.51 -4.67
N GLN A 206 -3.60 -13.01 -3.90
CA GLN A 206 -2.22 -12.56 -4.00
C GLN A 206 -1.21 -13.69 -3.82
N LEU A 207 -0.13 -13.60 -4.58
CA LEU A 207 1.05 -14.45 -4.46
C LEU A 207 2.18 -13.61 -3.87
N ASN A 208 2.81 -14.08 -2.79
CA ASN A 208 3.89 -13.40 -2.11
C ASN A 208 5.16 -14.23 -2.18
N TYR A 209 6.24 -13.62 -2.60
CA TYR A 209 7.56 -14.23 -2.59
C TYR A 209 8.54 -13.36 -1.82
N SER A 210 9.39 -14.01 -1.02
CA SER A 210 10.46 -13.32 -0.31
C SER A 210 11.76 -14.09 -0.41
N PHE A 211 12.85 -13.31 -0.41
CA PHE A 211 14.21 -13.80 -0.36
C PHE A 211 14.97 -13.05 0.73
N ARG A 212 15.75 -13.77 1.55
CA ARG A 212 16.64 -13.18 2.55
C ARG A 212 18.01 -13.81 2.49
N TYR A 213 19.01 -12.96 2.56
CA TYR A 213 20.41 -13.38 2.64
C TYR A 213 21.21 -12.38 3.48
N GLU A 214 21.75 -12.85 4.60
CA GLU A 214 22.45 -12.02 5.58
C GLU A 214 21.63 -10.80 6.04
N LYS A 215 22.00 -9.60 5.58
CA LYS A 215 21.38 -8.31 5.91
C LYS A 215 20.38 -7.83 4.88
N HIS A 216 20.16 -8.60 3.83
CA HIS A 216 19.38 -8.22 2.67
C HIS A 216 18.09 -9.03 2.61
N HIS A 217 16.97 -8.36 2.70
CA HIS A 217 15.65 -8.96 2.54
C HIS A 217 14.97 -8.34 1.31
N VAL A 218 14.37 -9.17 0.48
CA VAL A 218 13.58 -8.76 -0.70
C VAL A 218 12.21 -9.38 -0.59
N HIS A 219 11.20 -8.61 -0.89
CA HIS A 219 9.80 -9.03 -0.89
C HIS A 219 9.15 -8.66 -2.21
N SER A 220 8.24 -9.49 -2.69
CA SER A 220 7.40 -9.18 -3.84
C SER A 220 6.00 -9.76 -3.67
N THR A 221 5.01 -9.03 -4.14
CA THR A 221 3.61 -9.45 -4.19
C THR A 221 3.06 -9.16 -5.58
N ALA A 222 2.36 -10.13 -6.17
CA ALA A 222 1.52 -9.93 -7.34
C ALA A 222 0.09 -10.30 -6.96
N ALA A 223 -0.87 -9.44 -7.28
CA ALA A 223 -2.24 -9.62 -6.84
C ALA A 223 -3.27 -9.16 -7.87
N VAL A 224 -4.49 -9.67 -7.70
CA VAL A 224 -5.69 -9.22 -8.40
C VAL A 224 -6.80 -9.02 -7.37
N SER A 225 -7.46 -7.87 -7.43
CA SER A 225 -8.65 -7.56 -6.64
C SER A 225 -9.91 -7.58 -7.52
N PHE A 226 -11.03 -7.92 -6.92
CA PHE A 226 -12.34 -8.01 -7.56
C PHE A 226 -13.36 -7.24 -6.73
N ARG A 227 -14.22 -6.50 -7.42
CA ARG A 227 -15.32 -5.71 -6.85
C ARG A 227 -16.55 -5.77 -7.73
N GLN A 228 -17.69 -5.37 -7.22
CA GLN A 228 -18.94 -5.38 -7.97
C GLN A 228 -19.66 -4.04 -7.81
N GLY A 229 -19.75 -3.30 -8.91
CA GLY A 229 -20.65 -2.16 -9.04
C GLY A 229 -20.47 -1.02 -8.04
N ASN A 230 -19.24 -0.85 -7.55
CA ASN A 230 -18.95 0.18 -6.56
C ASN A 230 -18.91 1.55 -7.25
N GLU A 231 -19.72 2.47 -6.76
CA GLU A 231 -19.67 3.88 -7.13
C GLU A 231 -19.19 4.69 -5.93
N VAL A 232 -18.35 5.68 -6.17
CA VAL A 232 -17.92 6.63 -5.15
C VAL A 232 -18.26 8.05 -5.57
N LEU A 233 -18.40 8.95 -4.61
CA LEU A 233 -18.69 10.37 -4.84
C LEU A 233 -19.89 10.60 -5.78
N SER A 234 -20.91 9.74 -5.69
CA SER A 234 -22.18 9.87 -6.42
C SER A 234 -22.07 9.81 -7.95
N GLY A 235 -21.23 8.94 -8.50
CA GLY A 235 -21.21 8.69 -9.94
C GLY A 235 -19.88 8.28 -10.54
N ILE A 236 -18.84 8.10 -9.75
CA ILE A 236 -17.55 7.57 -10.24
C ILE A 236 -17.56 6.05 -10.03
N SER A 237 -17.61 5.28 -11.13
CA SER A 237 -17.60 3.82 -11.10
C SER A 237 -16.20 3.26 -11.04
N TYR A 238 -16.02 2.19 -10.27
CA TYR A 238 -14.79 1.40 -10.23
C TYR A 238 -14.83 0.24 -11.24
N ASP A 239 -13.69 -0.03 -11.86
CA ASP A 239 -13.48 -1.27 -12.63
C ASP A 239 -13.72 -2.52 -11.76
N ASN A 240 -14.32 -3.55 -12.34
CA ASN A 240 -14.65 -4.80 -11.64
C ASN A 240 -13.43 -5.57 -11.13
N HIS A 241 -12.23 -5.31 -11.67
CA HIS A 241 -10.99 -5.92 -11.23
C HIS A 241 -9.80 -5.01 -11.46
N ALA A 242 -8.74 -5.19 -10.66
CA ALA A 242 -7.48 -4.51 -10.87
C ALA A 242 -6.31 -5.38 -10.43
N TYR A 243 -5.14 -5.14 -11.04
CA TYR A 243 -3.89 -5.83 -10.72
C TYR A 243 -2.98 -4.92 -9.92
N SER A 244 -2.15 -5.54 -9.07
CA SER A 244 -1.06 -4.84 -8.40
C SER A 244 0.20 -5.69 -8.37
N VAL A 245 1.35 -5.01 -8.43
CA VAL A 245 2.68 -5.62 -8.28
C VAL A 245 3.51 -4.75 -7.36
N ASN A 246 3.93 -5.30 -6.26
CA ASN A 246 4.69 -4.59 -5.23
C ASN A 246 6.03 -5.27 -5.01
N LEU A 247 7.08 -4.48 -4.83
CA LEU A 247 8.45 -4.91 -4.56
C LEU A 247 8.97 -4.17 -3.33
N GLY A 248 9.71 -4.86 -2.47
CA GLY A 248 10.33 -4.26 -1.30
C GLY A 248 11.73 -4.80 -1.08
N TYR A 249 12.58 -3.94 -0.58
CA TYR A 249 13.94 -4.27 -0.15
C TYR A 249 14.20 -3.68 1.23
N GLU A 250 14.75 -4.49 2.12
CA GLU A 250 15.22 -4.06 3.43
C GLU A 250 16.70 -4.38 3.61
N TYR A 251 17.44 -3.41 4.11
CA TYR A 251 18.83 -3.56 4.55
C TYR A 251 18.92 -3.44 6.07
N LEU A 252 19.41 -4.49 6.71
CA LEU A 252 19.54 -4.58 8.16
C LEU A 252 20.93 -4.19 8.63
N THR A 253 21.00 -3.31 9.64
CA THR A 253 22.26 -2.94 10.29
C THR A 253 22.07 -2.76 11.80
N GLY A 254 22.48 -3.74 12.58
CA GLY A 254 22.17 -3.78 14.00
C GLY A 254 20.66 -3.78 14.22
N ARG A 255 20.16 -2.88 15.04
CA ARG A 255 18.73 -2.69 15.33
C ARG A 255 18.01 -1.79 14.33
N HIS A 256 18.60 -1.52 13.15
CA HIS A 256 18.06 -0.58 12.16
C HIS A 256 17.78 -1.30 10.85
N GLY A 257 16.57 -1.17 10.35
CA GLY A 257 16.13 -1.58 9.00
C GLY A 257 15.92 -0.33 8.14
N TRP A 258 16.50 -0.33 6.95
CA TRP A 258 16.30 0.69 5.93
C TRP A 258 15.52 0.04 4.80
N LEU A 259 14.33 0.59 4.51
CA LEU A 259 13.39 -0.02 3.57
C LEU A 259 13.18 0.89 2.37
N LEU A 260 13.12 0.25 1.20
CA LEU A 260 12.67 0.87 -0.04
C LEU A 260 11.61 -0.05 -0.64
N GLU A 261 10.41 0.47 -0.89
CA GLU A 261 9.36 -0.28 -1.54
C GLU A 261 8.84 0.47 -2.78
N LEU A 262 8.46 -0.29 -3.80
CA LEU A 262 7.88 0.19 -5.04
C LEU A 262 6.55 -0.53 -5.25
N HIS A 263 5.48 0.21 -5.24
CA HIS A 263 4.13 -0.32 -5.39
C HIS A 263 3.53 0.19 -6.70
N HIS A 264 3.09 -0.73 -7.54
CA HIS A 264 2.37 -0.45 -8.76
C HIS A 264 0.94 -0.96 -8.63
N TYR A 265 -0.01 -0.06 -8.80
CA TYR A 265 -1.44 -0.35 -8.78
C TYR A 265 -2.05 0.07 -10.11
N GLN A 266 -2.77 -0.84 -10.76
CA GLN A 266 -3.56 -0.48 -11.94
C GLN A 266 -4.58 0.61 -11.57
N GLY A 267 -4.93 1.47 -12.54
CA GLY A 267 -6.04 2.39 -12.39
C GLY A 267 -7.34 1.66 -12.08
N LEU A 268 -8.17 2.27 -11.25
CA LEU A 268 -9.36 1.63 -10.70
C LEU A 268 -10.66 2.17 -11.28
N LEU A 269 -10.65 3.32 -11.96
CA LEU A 269 -11.85 4.04 -12.35
C LEU A 269 -12.21 3.78 -13.81
N GLU A 270 -13.49 3.58 -14.09
CA GLU A 270 -14.06 3.45 -15.44
C GLU A 270 -14.14 4.79 -16.18
N THR A 271 -13.15 5.66 -16.03
CA THR A 271 -13.08 6.96 -16.70
C THR A 271 -11.83 7.01 -17.57
N GLU A 272 -11.86 7.80 -18.65
CA GLU A 272 -10.69 8.01 -19.53
C GLU A 272 -9.98 9.34 -19.19
N ASN A 273 -9.60 9.54 -17.95
CA ASN A 273 -8.88 10.73 -17.49
C ASN A 273 -7.60 10.35 -16.71
N ASP A 274 -6.83 11.32 -16.29
CA ASP A 274 -5.58 11.09 -15.57
C ASP A 274 -5.78 10.45 -14.20
N PHE A 275 -6.92 10.67 -13.57
CA PHE A 275 -7.29 10.05 -12.30
C PHE A 275 -7.54 8.54 -12.39
N SER A 276 -7.85 8.02 -13.57
CA SER A 276 -8.01 6.58 -13.85
C SER A 276 -6.71 5.86 -14.20
N LYS A 277 -5.59 6.58 -14.36
CA LYS A 277 -4.30 5.97 -14.66
C LYS A 277 -3.75 5.18 -13.46
N ALA A 278 -2.77 4.32 -13.74
CA ALA A 278 -2.08 3.56 -12.71
C ALA A 278 -1.40 4.47 -11.68
N SER A 279 -1.44 4.08 -10.42
CA SER A 279 -0.68 4.70 -9.34
C SER A 279 0.63 3.95 -9.10
N ASN A 280 1.72 4.70 -8.87
CA ASN A 280 3.05 4.15 -8.60
C ASN A 280 3.63 4.81 -7.37
N GLU A 281 3.59 4.13 -6.26
CA GLU A 281 4.05 4.66 -4.98
C GLU A 281 5.47 4.18 -4.67
N ILE A 282 6.34 5.11 -4.27
CA ILE A 282 7.68 4.86 -3.75
C ILE A 282 7.64 5.10 -2.25
N LEU A 283 8.02 4.09 -1.46
CA LEU A 283 8.06 4.18 -0.02
C LEU A 283 9.52 4.14 0.45
N LEU A 284 9.92 5.16 1.19
CA LEU A 284 11.18 5.17 1.93
C LEU A 284 10.85 4.93 3.39
N GLY A 285 11.36 3.84 3.94
CA GLY A 285 11.05 3.39 5.28
C GLY A 285 12.27 3.24 6.18
N TYR A 286 12.03 3.41 7.46
CA TYR A 286 12.97 3.13 8.52
C TYR A 286 12.28 2.35 9.62
N ARG A 287 12.92 1.26 10.07
CA ARG A 287 12.46 0.42 11.17
C ARG A 287 13.51 0.35 12.28
N TYR A 288 13.07 0.57 13.50
CA TYR A 288 13.91 0.34 14.68
C TYR A 288 13.42 -0.90 15.43
N TYR A 289 14.30 -1.89 15.51
CA TYR A 289 14.00 -3.16 16.15
C TYR A 289 14.26 -3.09 17.66
N LEU A 290 13.25 -3.43 18.44
CA LEU A 290 13.32 -3.77 19.84
C LEU A 290 13.38 -5.31 19.96
N ASP A 291 13.36 -5.86 21.19
CA ASP A 291 13.53 -7.30 21.36
C ASP A 291 12.33 -8.11 20.82
N THR A 292 11.11 -7.63 21.04
CA THR A 292 9.85 -8.29 20.57
C THR A 292 8.96 -7.35 19.78
N SER A 293 9.40 -6.13 19.53
CA SER A 293 8.60 -5.13 18.84
C SER A 293 9.45 -4.31 17.88
N ALA A 294 8.79 -3.53 17.03
CA ALA A 294 9.43 -2.62 16.10
C ALA A 294 8.63 -1.32 15.99
N ILE A 295 9.34 -0.22 15.80
CA ILE A 295 8.77 1.08 15.44
C ILE A 295 9.14 1.34 13.99
N GLU A 296 8.16 1.79 13.20
CA GLU A 296 8.32 2.04 11.78
C GLU A 296 7.98 3.49 11.44
N PHE A 297 8.74 4.06 10.52
CA PHE A 297 8.45 5.36 9.90
C PHE A 297 8.58 5.19 8.40
N SER A 298 7.68 5.77 7.63
CA SER A 298 7.83 5.83 6.18
C SER A 298 7.27 7.11 5.58
N ILE A 299 7.82 7.45 4.43
CA ILE A 299 7.33 8.50 3.54
C ILE A 299 6.89 7.80 2.26
N VAL A 300 5.74 8.18 1.76
CA VAL A 300 5.17 7.69 0.50
C VAL A 300 5.07 8.85 -0.46
N GLU A 301 5.51 8.63 -1.69
CA GLU A 301 5.49 9.58 -2.79
C GLU A 301 5.08 8.88 -4.08
N ASN A 302 4.33 9.52 -4.95
CA ASN A 302 4.03 9.01 -6.29
C ASN A 302 4.65 9.91 -7.37
N TYR A 303 5.68 9.41 -8.01
CA TYR A 303 6.48 10.18 -8.95
C TYR A 303 5.96 10.15 -10.41
N PHE A 304 5.30 9.08 -10.84
CA PHE A 304 5.04 8.85 -12.26
C PHE A 304 3.68 9.38 -12.76
N ASN A 305 2.71 9.53 -11.87
CA ASN A 305 1.35 9.96 -12.20
C ASN A 305 0.87 10.91 -11.10
N MET A 306 1.32 12.15 -11.16
CA MET A 306 1.07 13.12 -10.10
C MET A 306 -0.42 13.43 -9.93
N ASP A 307 -1.21 13.33 -11.01
CA ASP A 307 -2.64 13.62 -10.99
C ASP A 307 -3.53 12.49 -10.43
N ASN A 308 -3.02 11.26 -10.32
CA ASN A 308 -3.63 10.18 -9.52
C ASN A 308 -2.69 9.80 -8.40
N SER A 309 -2.39 10.75 -7.53
CA SER A 309 -1.42 10.49 -6.49
C SER A 309 -1.78 11.17 -5.18
N THR A 310 -1.12 10.70 -4.15
CA THR A 310 -0.88 11.46 -2.93
C THR A 310 0.39 12.24 -3.15
N ASP A 311 0.37 13.54 -2.93
CA ASP A 311 1.56 14.37 -3.02
C ASP A 311 2.65 13.88 -2.08
N ILE A 312 2.28 13.63 -0.83
CA ILE A 312 3.13 13.00 0.17
C ILE A 312 2.27 12.37 1.27
N ALA A 313 2.71 11.22 1.78
CA ALA A 313 2.16 10.67 3.01
C ALA A 313 3.28 10.30 3.98
N PHE A 314 3.02 10.54 5.27
CA PHE A 314 3.89 10.14 6.37
C PHE A 314 3.18 9.08 7.19
N ASN A 315 3.88 7.98 7.47
CA ASN A 315 3.36 6.90 8.29
C ASN A 315 4.24 6.67 9.52
N ILE A 316 3.60 6.35 10.63
CA ILE A 316 4.23 5.81 11.82
C ILE A 316 3.54 4.51 12.19
N GLY A 317 4.31 3.49 12.51
CA GLY A 317 3.81 2.17 12.88
C GLY A 317 4.48 1.61 14.14
N TYR A 318 3.75 0.76 14.83
CA TYR A 318 4.26 -0.06 15.94
C TYR A 318 3.78 -1.49 15.76
N ARG A 319 4.70 -2.44 15.87
CA ARG A 319 4.42 -3.88 15.75
C ARG A 319 5.01 -4.61 16.93
N VAL A 320 4.29 -5.57 17.49
CA VAL A 320 4.75 -6.40 18.60
C VAL A 320 4.35 -7.85 18.40
N LYS A 321 5.31 -8.76 18.61
CA LYS A 321 5.13 -10.22 18.52
C LYS A 321 5.06 -10.84 19.91
N PHE A 322 4.18 -11.84 20.05
CA PHE A 322 3.96 -12.58 21.31
C PHE A 322 3.39 -13.97 21.08
#